data_4c2553f59481eea5bbce6d2fb1d9f5f5
#
_entry.id   4c2553f59481eea5bbce6d2fb1d9f5f5
#
_cell.length_a   1.000
_cell.length_b   1.000
_cell.length_c   1.000
_cell.angle_alpha   90.00
_cell.angle_beta   90.00
_cell.angle_gamma   90.00
#
_symmetry.space_group_name_H-M   'P 1'
#
loop_
_entity.id
_entity.type
_entity.pdbx_description
1 polymer ?
#
loop_
_entity_poly.entity_id
_entity_poly.type
_entity_poly.pdbx_seq_one_letter_code
_entity_poly.pdbx_strand_id
1 'polypeptide(L)' 'MAELSYEQRQAKQAEVIRAYHRLFSTTDGKLVLEDLKAAHWINRPTFDANTNLMSMREGERNVVLRIMSLIENGRTL' A
#
# COMPACT_ATOMS: atom_id res chain seq x y z
N MET A 1 -10.98 3.45 25.99
CA MET A 1 -9.64 3.56 25.37
C MET A 1 -9.38 5.02 25.04
N ALA A 2 -8.25 5.54 25.48
CA ALA A 2 -7.94 6.94 25.22
C ALA A 2 -7.57 7.14 23.74
N GLU A 3 -8.13 8.18 23.14
CA GLU A 3 -7.77 8.55 21.78
C GLU A 3 -6.37 9.20 21.78
N LEU A 4 -5.62 8.95 20.71
CA LEU A 4 -4.34 9.62 20.51
C LEU A 4 -4.58 11.09 20.22
N SER A 5 -3.71 11.97 20.75
CA SER A 5 -3.70 13.36 20.37
C SER A 5 -3.32 13.53 18.89
N TYR A 6 -3.56 14.71 18.34
CA TYR A 6 -3.18 15.02 16.95
C TYR A 6 -1.67 14.77 16.72
N GLU A 7 -0.83 15.23 17.64
CA GLU A 7 0.62 15.05 17.55
C GLU A 7 1.02 13.57 17.61
N GLN A 8 0.40 12.80 18.51
CA GLN A 8 0.66 11.38 18.65
C GLN A 8 0.24 10.61 17.38
N ARG A 9 -0.89 10.99 16.77
CA ARG A 9 -1.34 10.37 15.52
C ARG A 9 -0.38 10.67 14.38
N GLN A 10 0.13 11.90 14.30
CA GLN A 10 1.10 12.25 13.27
C GLN A 10 2.43 11.50 13.45
N ALA A 11 2.92 11.41 14.67
CA ALA A 11 4.12 10.65 14.98
C ALA A 11 3.95 9.16 14.61
N LYS A 12 2.79 8.59 14.94
CA LYS A 12 2.49 7.20 14.62
C LYS A 12 2.42 6.98 13.12
N GLN A 13 1.81 7.90 12.38
CA GLN A 13 1.72 7.80 10.93
C GLN A 13 3.10 7.86 10.28
N ALA A 14 3.97 8.77 10.74
CA ALA A 14 5.35 8.86 10.24
C ALA A 14 6.13 7.57 10.52
N GLU A 15 5.93 6.98 11.70
CA GLU A 15 6.54 5.69 12.06
C GLU A 15 6.09 4.58 11.10
N VAL A 16 4.80 4.52 10.78
CA VAL A 16 4.24 3.53 9.86
C VAL A 16 4.83 3.71 8.46
N ILE A 17 4.90 4.94 7.96
CA ILE A 17 5.45 5.24 6.63
C ILE A 17 6.92 4.79 6.55
N ARG A 18 7.72 5.11 7.58
CA ARG A 18 9.12 4.68 7.63
C ARG A 18 9.24 3.16 7.64
N ALA A 19 8.34 2.48 8.36
CA ALA A 19 8.33 1.02 8.41
C ALA A 19 8.02 0.40 7.04
N TYR A 20 7.06 0.94 6.30
CA TYR A 20 6.77 0.50 4.93
C TYR A 20 8.01 0.65 4.04
N HIS A 21 8.63 1.82 4.06
CA HIS A 21 9.82 2.06 3.25
C HIS A 21 10.95 1.09 3.62
N ARG A 22 11.22 0.91 4.90
CA ARG A 22 12.30 0.07 5.40
C ARG A 22 12.06 -1.40 5.05
N LEU A 23 10.84 -1.89 5.29
CA LEU A 23 10.48 -3.29 5.02
C LEU A 23 10.59 -3.63 3.53
N PHE A 24 10.02 -2.79 2.68
CA PHE A 24 9.98 -3.04 1.24
C PHE A 24 11.26 -2.62 0.52
N SER A 25 12.24 -2.08 1.24
CA SER A 25 13.59 -1.84 0.70
C SER A 25 14.50 -3.05 0.81
N THR A 26 14.11 -4.07 1.57
CA THR A 26 14.85 -5.33 1.65
C THR A 26 14.67 -6.13 0.36
N THR A 27 15.56 -7.09 0.11
CA THR A 27 15.44 -7.98 -1.05
C THR A 27 14.12 -8.73 -1.04
N ASP A 28 13.76 -9.30 0.11
CA ASP A 28 12.48 -10.01 0.25
C ASP A 28 11.29 -9.08 0.10
N GLY A 29 11.37 -7.88 0.68
CA GLY A 29 10.30 -6.89 0.55
C GLY A 29 10.04 -6.50 -0.89
N LYS A 30 11.08 -6.31 -1.68
CA LYS A 30 10.96 -6.00 -3.11
C LYS A 30 10.33 -7.17 -3.88
N LEU A 31 10.71 -8.39 -3.55
CA LEU A 31 10.14 -9.58 -4.18
C LEU A 31 8.66 -9.71 -3.86
N VAL A 32 8.28 -9.51 -2.60
CA VAL A 32 6.88 -9.57 -2.16
C VAL A 32 6.06 -8.47 -2.85
N LEU A 33 6.60 -7.26 -2.96
CA LEU A 33 5.89 -6.17 -3.63
C LEU A 33 5.64 -6.49 -5.11
N GLU A 34 6.61 -7.06 -5.82
CA GLU A 34 6.43 -7.45 -7.20
C GLU A 34 5.34 -8.53 -7.35
N ASP A 35 5.30 -9.47 -6.41
CA ASP A 35 4.25 -10.49 -6.39
C ASP A 35 2.86 -9.86 -6.17
N LEU A 36 2.75 -8.95 -5.21
CA LEU A 36 1.48 -8.25 -4.94
C LEU A 36 1.02 -7.46 -6.16
N LYS A 37 1.93 -6.77 -6.83
CA LYS A 37 1.61 -5.99 -8.03
C LYS A 37 1.10 -6.89 -9.15
N ALA A 38 1.72 -8.04 -9.34
CA ALA A 38 1.30 -9.00 -10.36
C ALA A 38 -0.05 -9.64 -10.03
N ALA A 39 -0.28 -9.96 -8.74
CA ALA A 39 -1.48 -10.66 -8.29
C ALA A 39 -2.71 -9.74 -8.22
N HIS A 40 -2.53 -8.44 -7.95
CA HIS A 40 -3.61 -7.53 -7.59
C HIS A 40 -3.81 -6.38 -8.57
N TRP A 41 -3.72 -6.65 -9.84
CA TRP A 41 -4.20 -5.76 -10.91
C TRP A 41 -3.42 -4.45 -11.10
N ILE A 42 -2.17 -4.37 -10.64
CA ILE A 42 -1.33 -3.19 -10.91
C ILE A 42 -0.87 -3.19 -12.37
N ASN A 43 -0.49 -4.37 -12.87
CA ASN A 43 0.08 -4.52 -14.22
C ASN A 43 -0.95 -5.00 -15.26
N ARG A 44 -2.24 -5.05 -14.89
CA ARG A 44 -3.31 -5.53 -15.77
C ARG A 44 -4.53 -4.63 -15.65
N PRO A 45 -5.34 -4.48 -16.71
CA PRO A 45 -6.60 -3.74 -16.60
C PRO A 45 -7.56 -4.44 -15.64
N THR A 46 -8.33 -3.64 -14.90
CA THR A 46 -9.36 -4.14 -13.98
C THR A 46 -10.69 -4.33 -14.67
N PHE A 47 -10.85 -3.79 -15.87
CA PHE A 47 -12.13 -3.79 -16.59
C PHE A 47 -12.73 -5.18 -16.73
N ASP A 48 -14.03 -5.27 -16.48
CA ASP A 48 -14.84 -6.45 -16.71
C ASP A 48 -16.27 -5.99 -16.96
N ALA A 49 -16.99 -6.69 -17.84
CA ALA A 49 -18.38 -6.38 -18.09
C ALA A 49 -19.26 -6.58 -16.85
N ASN A 50 -18.84 -7.46 -15.93
CA ASN A 50 -19.47 -7.63 -14.62
C ASN A 50 -18.97 -6.55 -13.68
N THR A 51 -19.84 -5.62 -13.30
CA THR A 51 -19.50 -4.47 -12.45
C THR A 51 -18.99 -4.90 -11.07
N ASN A 52 -19.53 -5.99 -10.52
CA ASN A 52 -19.10 -6.47 -9.20
C ASN A 52 -17.66 -7.01 -9.25
N LEU A 53 -17.29 -7.72 -10.30
CA LEU A 53 -15.92 -8.20 -10.50
C LEU A 53 -14.95 -7.04 -10.67
N MET A 54 -15.34 -6.04 -11.47
CA MET A 54 -14.52 -4.86 -11.69
C MET A 54 -14.29 -4.11 -10.37
N SER A 55 -15.33 -3.95 -9.56
CA SER A 55 -15.23 -3.28 -8.27
C SER A 55 -14.31 -4.03 -7.31
N MET A 56 -14.39 -5.37 -7.28
CA MET A 56 -13.48 -6.19 -6.47
C MET A 56 -12.03 -5.99 -6.88
N ARG A 57 -11.75 -6.02 -8.18
CA ARG A 57 -10.41 -5.83 -8.74
C ARG A 57 -9.85 -4.45 -8.42
N GLU A 58 -10.70 -3.41 -8.53
CA GLU A 58 -10.32 -2.04 -8.15
C GLU A 58 -9.98 -1.94 -6.66
N GLY A 59 -10.74 -2.63 -5.79
CA GLY A 59 -10.46 -2.67 -4.37
C GLY A 59 -9.11 -3.32 -4.07
N GLU A 60 -8.80 -4.46 -4.70
CA GLU A 60 -7.50 -5.13 -4.57
C GLU A 60 -6.37 -4.22 -5.04
N ARG A 61 -6.54 -3.59 -6.18
CA ARG A 61 -5.57 -2.68 -6.75
C ARG A 61 -5.29 -1.51 -5.80
N ASN A 62 -6.32 -0.95 -5.21
CA ASN A 62 -6.20 0.20 -4.32
C ASN A 62 -5.35 -0.10 -3.08
N VAL A 63 -5.44 -1.31 -2.53
CA VAL A 63 -4.59 -1.71 -1.41
C VAL A 63 -3.12 -1.68 -1.79
N VAL A 64 -2.77 -2.24 -2.95
CA VAL A 64 -1.38 -2.25 -3.42
C VAL A 64 -0.90 -0.85 -3.76
N LEU A 65 -1.74 -0.01 -4.36
CA LEU A 65 -1.41 1.40 -4.62
C LEU A 65 -1.12 2.14 -3.32
N ARG A 66 -1.87 1.86 -2.26
CA ARG A 66 -1.60 2.45 -0.94
C ARG A 66 -0.22 2.05 -0.43
N ILE A 67 0.11 0.77 -0.52
CA ILE A 67 1.44 0.26 -0.12
C ILE A 67 2.54 1.00 -0.88
N MET A 68 2.41 1.10 -2.20
CA MET A 68 3.38 1.77 -3.05
C MET A 68 3.54 3.25 -2.67
N SER A 69 2.42 3.92 -2.37
CA SER A 69 2.41 5.32 -1.95
C SER A 69 3.14 5.52 -0.62
N LEU A 70 2.90 4.65 0.36
CA LEU A 70 3.56 4.74 1.66
C LEU A 70 5.07 4.49 1.56
N ILE A 71 5.49 3.55 0.71
CA ILE A 71 6.90 3.31 0.43
C ILE A 71 7.56 4.58 -0.14
N GLU A 72 6.93 5.17 -1.13
CA GLU A 72 7.46 6.38 -1.79
C GLU A 72 7.53 7.56 -0.82
N ASN A 73 6.50 7.75 0.00
CA ASN A 73 6.49 8.80 1.01
C ASN A 73 7.62 8.60 2.02
N GLY A 74 7.96 7.37 2.35
CA GLY A 74 9.05 7.06 3.28
C GLY A 74 10.43 7.43 2.77
N ARG A 75 10.59 7.55 1.45
CA ARG A 75 11.87 7.96 0.86
C ARG A 75 12.29 9.37 1.26
N THR A 76 11.33 10.23 1.53
CA THR A 76 11.57 11.66 1.81
C THR A 76 11.39 12.03 3.28
N LEU A 77 11.04 11.07 4.11
CA LEU A 77 10.88 11.31 5.55
C LEU A 77 12.21 11.25 6.28
#